data_2357841538495c2930ed260c2dec88d1
#
_entry.id   2357841538495c2930ed260c2dec88d1
#
_cell.length_a   1.000
_cell.length_b   1.000
_cell.length_c   1.000
_cell.angle_alpha   90.00
_cell.angle_beta   90.00
_cell.angle_gamma   90.00
#
_symmetry.space_group_name_H-M   'P 1'
#
loop_
_entity.id
_entity.type
_entity.pdbx_description
1 polymer ?
#
loop_
_entity_poly.entity_id
_entity_poly.type
_entity_poly.pdbx_seq_one_letter_code
_entity_poly.pdbx_strand_id
1 'polypeptide(L)'
;MRNTMKSAALISAAIMLTATAFAQDETTKWEISGDYSYLQFNPTLPSLQSRAFNGGGGEAQYNFGRFFAIKGDFQGYGSTHVTFTTTVPVVTPHGTVPGGKTFSSNGSMFTYLFGPAVGFHARKFYVYGEYLLGGSASNLYGNLSQSINAGGGTVTVVGSQHPFTQALGGGLDLSLNKHFALRLAQMDWVLTRYTNPINDTNNQHSFRYLAGVVWKIGAQ
;
A
#
# COMPACT_ATOMS: atom_id res chain seq x y z
N MET A 1 41.20 5.72 0.19
CA MET A 1 40.00 6.47 0.56
C MET A 1 39.80 7.77 -0.22
N ARG A 2 40.84 8.57 -0.58
CA ARG A 2 40.70 9.86 -1.29
C ARG A 2 40.23 9.74 -2.75
N ASN A 3 40.44 8.60 -3.43
CA ASN A 3 40.03 8.41 -4.82
C ASN A 3 38.57 7.91 -4.96
N THR A 4 38.07 7.18 -3.99
CA THR A 4 36.66 6.72 -3.98
C THR A 4 35.67 7.87 -3.74
N MET A 5 36.04 8.87 -2.93
CA MET A 5 35.23 10.08 -2.74
C MET A 5 35.17 10.96 -4.00
N LYS A 6 36.26 11.04 -4.77
CA LYS A 6 36.25 11.79 -6.04
C LYS A 6 35.40 11.11 -7.11
N SER A 7 35.40 9.76 -7.17
CA SER A 7 34.56 9.02 -8.09
C SER A 7 33.08 9.14 -7.75
N ALA A 8 32.72 9.08 -6.47
CA ALA A 8 31.33 9.29 -6.02
C ALA A 8 30.82 10.71 -6.31
N ALA A 9 31.65 11.73 -6.11
CA ALA A 9 31.31 13.12 -6.43
C ALA A 9 31.13 13.35 -7.94
N LEU A 10 31.95 12.72 -8.77
CA LEU A 10 31.84 12.79 -10.23
C LEU A 10 30.59 12.09 -10.76
N ILE A 11 30.22 10.95 -10.19
CA ILE A 11 28.99 10.22 -10.55
C ILE A 11 27.77 11.03 -10.13
N SER A 12 27.77 11.63 -8.94
CA SER A 12 26.69 12.50 -8.48
C SER A 12 26.55 13.77 -9.35
N ALA A 13 27.67 14.38 -9.74
CA ALA A 13 27.68 15.54 -10.64
C ALA A 13 27.22 15.16 -12.08
N ALA A 14 27.59 14.00 -12.58
CA ALA A 14 27.13 13.50 -13.88
C ALA A 14 25.63 13.23 -13.89
N ILE A 15 25.07 12.67 -12.81
CA ILE A 15 23.62 12.46 -12.63
C ILE A 15 22.88 13.80 -12.58
N MET A 16 23.43 14.82 -11.91
CA MET A 16 22.83 16.16 -11.87
C MET A 16 22.92 16.90 -13.22
N LEU A 17 23.98 16.71 -13.99
CA LEU A 17 24.14 17.36 -15.30
C LEU A 17 23.26 16.73 -16.39
N THR A 18 22.97 15.45 -16.32
CA THR A 18 22.01 14.80 -17.23
C THR A 18 20.55 15.20 -16.97
N ALA A 19 20.23 15.60 -15.74
CA ALA A 19 18.88 16.09 -15.39
C ALA A 19 18.53 17.45 -16.03
N THR A 20 19.53 18.26 -16.43
CA THR A 20 19.29 19.59 -17.07
C THR A 20 19.01 19.52 -18.58
N ALA A 21 19.29 18.38 -19.24
CA ALA A 21 19.14 18.24 -20.68
C ALA A 21 17.69 17.87 -21.13
N PHE A 22 16.80 17.57 -20.19
CA PHE A 22 15.38 17.29 -20.49
C PHE A 22 14.55 18.55 -20.22
N ALA A 23 14.77 19.57 -21.08
CA ALA A 23 14.02 20.81 -21.05
C ALA A 23 12.60 20.61 -21.56
N GLN A 24 11.65 21.26 -20.86
CA GLN A 24 10.29 21.58 -21.27
C GLN A 24 9.34 20.38 -21.50
N ASP A 25 8.99 19.70 -20.42
CA ASP A 25 7.67 19.09 -20.32
C ASP A 25 6.85 19.92 -19.34
N GLU A 26 5.71 20.44 -19.80
CA GLU A 26 4.79 21.22 -18.97
C GLU A 26 4.31 20.34 -17.81
N THR A 27 4.78 20.65 -16.62
CA THR A 27 4.37 19.89 -15.44
C THR A 27 2.91 20.20 -15.12
N THR A 28 2.07 19.21 -15.27
CA THR A 28 0.67 19.27 -14.86
C THR A 28 0.60 19.55 -13.36
N LYS A 29 -0.22 20.53 -12.94
CA LYS A 29 -0.33 20.87 -11.50
C LYS A 29 -1.06 19.81 -10.70
N TRP A 30 -2.16 19.30 -11.23
CA TRP A 30 -2.99 18.28 -10.58
C TRP A 30 -3.08 17.03 -11.42
N GLU A 31 -2.98 15.90 -10.76
CA GLU A 31 -3.24 14.58 -11.36
C GLU A 31 -4.21 13.82 -10.46
N ILE A 32 -5.24 13.25 -11.08
CA ILE A 32 -6.22 12.41 -10.38
C ILE A 32 -6.23 11.06 -11.09
N SER A 33 -6.09 9.97 -10.34
CA SER A 33 -6.18 8.64 -10.92
C SER A 33 -7.38 7.86 -10.39
N GLY A 34 -7.83 6.93 -11.25
CA GLY A 34 -8.70 5.83 -10.87
C GLY A 34 -7.96 4.53 -11.11
N ASP A 35 -7.84 3.71 -10.06
CA ASP A 35 -6.95 2.56 -10.06
C ASP A 35 -7.68 1.28 -9.66
N TYR A 36 -7.36 0.17 -10.33
CA TYR A 36 -7.52 -1.15 -9.79
C TYR A 36 -6.38 -1.41 -8.81
N SER A 37 -6.70 -2.01 -7.67
CA SER A 37 -5.74 -2.29 -6.60
C SER A 37 -5.79 -3.77 -6.20
N TYR A 38 -4.61 -4.39 -6.20
CA TYR A 38 -4.39 -5.75 -5.70
C TYR A 38 -3.49 -5.67 -4.47
N LEU A 39 -3.96 -6.21 -3.34
CA LEU A 39 -3.19 -6.27 -2.10
C LEU A 39 -2.93 -7.71 -1.70
N GLN A 40 -1.68 -8.13 -1.70
CA GLN A 40 -1.23 -9.38 -1.12
C GLN A 40 -1.08 -9.20 0.38
N PHE A 41 -2.10 -9.61 1.11
CA PHE A 41 -2.16 -9.56 2.54
C PHE A 41 -1.39 -10.73 3.16
N ASN A 42 -0.37 -10.44 3.96
CA ASN A 42 0.45 -11.45 4.63
C ASN A 42 0.20 -11.36 6.14
N PRO A 43 -0.71 -12.18 6.69
CA PRO A 43 -1.02 -12.15 8.10
C PRO A 43 0.17 -12.62 8.94
N THR A 44 0.32 -12.03 10.13
CA THR A 44 1.38 -12.39 11.09
C THR A 44 1.08 -13.68 11.86
N LEU A 45 -0.04 -14.32 11.58
CA LEU A 45 -0.44 -15.59 12.19
C LEU A 45 0.08 -16.76 11.37
N PRO A 46 0.92 -17.66 11.94
CA PRO A 46 1.56 -18.76 11.21
C PRO A 46 0.59 -19.73 10.52
N SER A 47 -0.64 -19.84 11.03
CA SER A 47 -1.67 -20.75 10.49
C SER A 47 -2.67 -20.05 9.55
N LEU A 48 -2.54 -18.76 9.35
CA LEU A 48 -3.37 -18.00 8.44
C LEU A 48 -2.65 -17.83 7.10
N GLN A 49 -3.24 -18.36 6.04
CA GLN A 49 -2.63 -18.24 4.71
C GLN A 49 -2.68 -16.81 4.20
N SER A 50 -1.62 -16.41 3.49
CA SER A 50 -1.63 -15.18 2.71
C SER A 50 -2.81 -15.15 1.74
N ARG A 51 -3.50 -14.03 1.64
CA ARG A 51 -4.67 -13.86 0.77
C ARG A 51 -4.56 -12.58 -0.04
N ALA A 52 -5.13 -12.66 -1.23
CA ALA A 52 -5.26 -11.51 -2.10
C ALA A 52 -6.58 -10.78 -1.83
N PHE A 53 -6.48 -9.47 -1.66
CA PHE A 53 -7.61 -8.56 -1.69
C PHE A 53 -7.61 -7.84 -3.04
N ASN A 54 -8.74 -7.87 -3.72
CA ASN A 54 -8.97 -7.11 -4.93
C ASN A 54 -9.83 -5.91 -4.59
N GLY A 55 -9.51 -4.79 -5.19
CA GLY A 55 -10.19 -3.55 -4.91
C GLY A 55 -9.97 -2.51 -5.98
N GLY A 56 -10.26 -1.30 -5.62
CA GLY A 56 -10.03 -0.13 -6.45
C GLY A 56 -10.16 1.14 -5.65
N GLY A 57 -9.72 2.20 -6.23
CA GLY A 57 -9.74 3.51 -5.59
C GLY A 57 -9.24 4.60 -6.51
N GLY A 58 -8.60 5.58 -5.93
CA GLY A 58 -8.02 6.68 -6.68
C GLY A 58 -7.00 7.44 -5.86
N GLU A 59 -6.20 8.18 -6.58
CA GLU A 59 -5.22 9.07 -6.00
C GLU A 59 -5.41 10.49 -6.51
N ALA A 60 -5.03 11.45 -5.70
CA ALA A 60 -4.89 12.84 -6.07
C ALA A 60 -3.47 13.31 -5.80
N GLN A 61 -2.80 13.86 -6.79
CA GLN A 61 -1.43 14.34 -6.71
C GLN A 61 -1.37 15.81 -7.08
N TYR A 62 -0.64 16.57 -6.28
CA TYR A 62 -0.29 17.96 -6.59
C TYR A 62 1.21 18.09 -6.79
N ASN A 63 1.63 18.58 -7.97
CA ASN A 63 3.02 18.71 -8.36
C ASN A 63 3.57 20.11 -8.01
N PHE A 64 4.63 20.18 -7.19
CA PHE A 64 5.36 21.39 -6.83
C PHE A 64 6.52 21.70 -7.79
N GLY A 65 6.39 21.40 -9.07
CA GLY A 65 7.41 21.52 -10.09
C GLY A 65 7.70 20.17 -10.74
N ARG A 66 8.92 20.00 -11.30
CA ARG A 66 9.22 18.82 -12.13
C ARG A 66 9.50 17.54 -11.37
N PHE A 67 9.85 17.60 -10.09
CA PHE A 67 10.35 16.43 -9.35
C PHE A 67 9.55 16.11 -8.10
N PHE A 68 8.94 17.09 -7.47
CA PHE A 68 8.29 16.94 -6.18
C PHE A 68 6.79 17.04 -6.28
N ALA A 69 6.11 16.14 -5.59
CA ALA A 69 4.67 16.14 -5.46
C ALA A 69 4.24 15.78 -4.04
N ILE A 70 3.01 16.11 -3.70
CA ILE A 70 2.29 15.54 -2.57
C ILE A 70 1.13 14.72 -3.11
N LYS A 71 0.90 13.57 -2.52
CA LYS A 71 -0.10 12.61 -2.96
C LYS A 71 -1.04 12.24 -1.83
N GLY A 72 -2.32 12.06 -2.16
CA GLY A 72 -3.31 11.39 -1.33
C GLY A 72 -3.81 10.15 -2.06
N ASP A 73 -3.82 9.02 -1.39
CA ASP A 73 -4.20 7.70 -1.91
C ASP A 73 -5.36 7.14 -1.10
N PHE A 74 -6.40 6.69 -1.78
CA PHE A 74 -7.63 6.17 -1.19
C PHE A 74 -8.02 4.87 -1.90
N GLN A 75 -7.86 3.72 -1.21
CA GLN A 75 -8.12 2.41 -1.80
C GLN A 75 -9.11 1.62 -0.95
N GLY A 76 -10.14 1.10 -1.60
CA GLY A 76 -11.12 0.19 -1.01
C GLY A 76 -10.92 -1.23 -1.51
N TYR A 77 -10.93 -2.20 -0.60
CA TYR A 77 -10.78 -3.62 -0.91
C TYR A 77 -12.05 -4.37 -0.53
N GLY A 78 -12.54 -5.17 -1.46
CA GLY A 78 -13.73 -5.98 -1.27
C GLY A 78 -13.53 -7.08 -0.23
N SER A 79 -14.65 -7.71 0.15
CA SER A 79 -14.63 -8.78 1.13
C SER A 79 -13.82 -9.98 0.62
N THR A 80 -12.83 -10.40 1.40
CA THR A 80 -12.05 -11.61 1.15
C THR A 80 -12.32 -12.63 2.25
N HIS A 81 -12.53 -13.89 1.83
CA HIS A 81 -12.75 -15.00 2.74
C HIS A 81 -11.43 -15.55 3.24
N VAL A 82 -11.24 -15.52 4.55
CA VAL A 82 -10.03 -16.02 5.23
C VAL A 82 -10.42 -17.19 6.12
N THR A 83 -9.68 -18.29 6.03
CA THR A 83 -9.86 -19.46 6.88
C THR A 83 -8.66 -19.65 7.80
N PHE A 84 -8.94 -19.97 9.05
CA PHE A 84 -7.95 -20.28 10.07
C PHE A 84 -8.26 -21.66 10.66
N THR A 85 -7.32 -22.60 10.53
CA THR A 85 -7.50 -23.97 10.99
C THR A 85 -6.52 -24.28 12.12
N THR A 86 -7.02 -24.81 13.22
CA THR A 86 -6.22 -25.27 14.34
C THR A 86 -6.36 -26.78 14.47
N THR A 87 -5.26 -27.50 14.64
CA THR A 87 -5.27 -28.95 14.90
C THR A 87 -5.35 -29.28 16.39
N VAL A 88 -4.74 -28.44 17.21
CA VAL A 88 -4.72 -28.55 18.68
C VAL A 88 -5.21 -27.24 19.30
N PRO A 89 -5.73 -27.27 20.55
CA PRO A 89 -6.05 -26.03 21.25
C PRO A 89 -4.81 -25.14 21.40
N VAL A 90 -4.97 -23.85 21.13
CA VAL A 90 -3.91 -22.86 21.24
C VAL A 90 -4.26 -21.87 22.32
N VAL A 91 -3.45 -21.81 23.39
CA VAL A 91 -3.55 -20.77 24.41
C VAL A 91 -2.74 -19.57 23.94
N THR A 92 -3.36 -18.41 23.91
CA THR A 92 -2.77 -17.15 23.44
C THR A 92 -2.80 -16.12 24.57
N PRO A 93 -2.04 -15.02 24.49
CA PRO A 93 -2.14 -13.93 25.46
C PRO A 93 -3.55 -13.33 25.58
N HIS A 94 -4.39 -13.51 24.58
CA HIS A 94 -5.72 -12.91 24.47
C HIS A 94 -6.87 -13.91 24.64
N GLY A 95 -6.58 -15.18 24.98
CA GLY A 95 -7.58 -16.21 25.22
C GLY A 95 -7.22 -17.56 24.62
N THR A 96 -8.21 -18.45 24.46
CA THR A 96 -8.01 -19.81 23.94
C THR A 96 -8.74 -20.00 22.63
N VAL A 97 -8.06 -20.61 21.67
CA VAL A 97 -8.62 -21.04 20.38
C VAL A 97 -8.79 -22.56 20.41
N PRO A 98 -9.98 -23.11 20.20
CA PRO A 98 -10.21 -24.57 20.20
C PRO A 98 -9.44 -25.28 19.09
N GLY A 99 -8.95 -26.50 19.38
CA GLY A 99 -8.30 -27.36 18.40
C GLY A 99 -9.28 -28.16 17.54
N GLY A 100 -8.81 -28.70 16.42
CA GLY A 100 -9.58 -29.54 15.52
C GLY A 100 -10.70 -28.79 14.78
N LYS A 101 -10.63 -27.47 14.67
CA LYS A 101 -11.67 -26.63 14.05
C LYS A 101 -11.11 -25.72 12.98
N THR A 102 -11.95 -25.40 12.00
CA THR A 102 -11.72 -24.37 11.00
C THR A 102 -12.66 -23.20 11.25
N PHE A 103 -12.08 -22.03 11.42
CA PHE A 103 -12.80 -20.77 11.57
C PHE A 103 -12.71 -20.00 10.25
N SER A 104 -13.80 -19.36 9.88
CA SER A 104 -13.83 -18.52 8.67
C SER A 104 -14.22 -17.10 9.02
N SER A 105 -13.62 -16.15 8.31
CA SER A 105 -13.90 -14.73 8.43
C SER A 105 -13.95 -14.09 7.06
N ASN A 106 -14.90 -13.20 6.87
CA ASN A 106 -14.91 -12.28 5.72
C ASN A 106 -14.48 -10.90 6.22
N GLY A 107 -13.55 -10.29 5.53
CA GLY A 107 -13.07 -8.96 5.89
C GLY A 107 -12.92 -8.06 4.68
N SER A 108 -13.24 -6.80 4.88
CA SER A 108 -12.97 -5.71 3.94
C SER A 108 -11.95 -4.75 4.55
N MET A 109 -11.31 -3.98 3.70
CA MET A 109 -10.34 -2.99 4.13
C MET A 109 -10.46 -1.72 3.28
N PHE A 110 -10.25 -0.57 3.90
CA PHE A 110 -10.10 0.70 3.24
C PHE A 110 -8.83 1.37 3.73
N THR A 111 -8.00 1.92 2.83
CA THR A 111 -6.78 2.67 3.18
C THR A 111 -6.91 4.13 2.74
N TYR A 112 -6.35 5.03 3.56
CA TYR A 112 -6.24 6.46 3.28
C TYR A 112 -4.84 6.92 3.70
N LEU A 113 -4.03 7.27 2.71
CA LEU A 113 -2.62 7.56 2.89
C LEU A 113 -2.26 8.89 2.24
N PHE A 114 -1.30 9.62 2.83
CA PHE A 114 -0.84 10.91 2.34
C PHE A 114 0.67 11.01 2.47
N GLY A 115 1.33 11.65 1.53
CA GLY A 115 2.77 11.85 1.65
C GLY A 115 3.44 12.40 0.40
N PRO A 116 4.76 12.55 0.46
CA PRO A 116 5.56 13.03 -0.65
C PRO A 116 5.76 11.96 -1.72
N ALA A 117 5.84 12.43 -2.96
CA ALA A 117 6.32 11.67 -4.10
C ALA A 117 7.45 12.46 -4.79
N VAL A 118 8.42 11.73 -5.31
CA VAL A 118 9.54 12.27 -6.09
C VAL A 118 9.63 11.51 -7.40
N GLY A 119 9.59 12.21 -8.51
CA GLY A 119 9.62 11.57 -9.81
C GLY A 119 10.28 12.42 -10.89
N PHE A 120 10.42 11.83 -12.06
CA PHE A 120 10.93 12.54 -13.22
C PHE A 120 10.21 12.06 -14.50
N HIS A 121 10.10 12.97 -15.45
CA HIS A 121 9.55 12.67 -16.76
C HIS A 121 10.67 12.32 -17.76
N ALA A 122 10.51 11.20 -18.45
CA ALA A 122 11.39 10.75 -19.54
C ALA A 122 10.56 10.55 -20.79
N ARG A 123 10.47 11.57 -21.64
CA ARG A 123 9.59 11.61 -22.82
C ARG A 123 8.11 11.37 -22.45
N LYS A 124 7.59 10.16 -22.75
CA LYS A 124 6.21 9.78 -22.44
C LYS A 124 6.05 9.08 -21.09
N PHE A 125 7.15 8.78 -20.43
CA PHE A 125 7.12 8.05 -19.15
C PHE A 125 7.33 9.00 -17.98
N TYR A 126 6.54 8.80 -16.92
CA TYR A 126 6.76 9.37 -15.60
C TYR A 126 7.09 8.25 -14.64
N VAL A 127 8.27 8.31 -14.05
CA VAL A 127 8.76 7.35 -13.05
C VAL A 127 8.84 8.07 -11.72
N TYR A 128 8.27 7.47 -10.67
CA TYR A 128 8.25 8.10 -9.36
C TYR A 128 8.45 7.09 -8.23
N GLY A 129 8.94 7.59 -7.10
CA GLY A 129 8.93 6.93 -5.81
C GLY A 129 8.10 7.72 -4.82
N GLU A 130 7.50 7.05 -3.84
CA GLU A 130 6.62 7.67 -2.86
C GLU A 130 6.78 7.07 -1.47
N TYR A 131 6.48 7.88 -0.46
CA TYR A 131 6.33 7.43 0.92
C TYR A 131 5.08 8.05 1.52
N LEU A 132 4.11 7.20 1.80
CA LEU A 132 2.78 7.61 2.23
C LEU A 132 2.51 7.13 3.66
N LEU A 133 1.86 7.96 4.47
CA LEU A 133 1.49 7.73 5.86
C LEU A 133 0.00 7.99 6.04
N GLY A 134 -0.64 7.23 6.91
CA GLY A 134 -2.06 7.42 7.21
C GLY A 134 -2.64 6.29 8.03
N GLY A 135 -3.79 5.80 7.61
CA GLY A 135 -4.47 4.72 8.29
C GLY A 135 -5.19 3.77 7.35
N SER A 136 -5.68 2.72 7.92
CA SER A 136 -6.66 1.84 7.27
C SER A 136 -7.85 1.59 8.19
N ALA A 137 -8.99 1.22 7.61
CA ALA A 137 -10.14 0.73 8.34
C ALA A 137 -10.38 -0.71 7.92
N SER A 138 -10.49 -1.65 8.87
CA SER A 138 -10.73 -3.06 8.57
C SER A 138 -11.52 -3.74 9.68
N ASN A 139 -12.39 -4.68 9.28
CA ASN A 139 -13.15 -5.52 10.19
C ASN A 139 -12.67 -6.99 10.22
N LEU A 140 -11.59 -7.32 9.50
CA LEU A 140 -11.13 -8.70 9.31
C LEU A 140 -10.87 -9.42 10.63
N TYR A 141 -10.07 -8.83 11.52
CA TYR A 141 -9.74 -9.42 12.81
C TYR A 141 -10.92 -9.41 13.79
N GLY A 142 -11.83 -8.42 13.67
CA GLY A 142 -13.08 -8.39 14.43
C GLY A 142 -13.96 -9.58 14.09
N ASN A 143 -14.21 -9.81 12.83
CA ASN A 143 -15.01 -10.93 12.35
C ASN A 143 -14.35 -12.29 12.67
N LEU A 144 -13.00 -12.37 12.60
CA LEU A 144 -12.27 -13.58 12.98
C LEU A 144 -12.44 -13.91 14.45
N SER A 145 -12.28 -12.93 15.35
CA SER A 145 -12.44 -13.14 16.80
C SER A 145 -13.86 -13.59 17.17
N GLN A 146 -14.87 -13.03 16.51
CA GLN A 146 -16.28 -13.47 16.68
C GLN A 146 -16.48 -14.92 16.21
N SER A 147 -15.91 -15.30 15.04
CA SER A 147 -15.99 -16.64 14.51
C SER A 147 -15.33 -17.67 15.45
N ILE A 148 -14.18 -17.35 16.04
CA ILE A 148 -13.48 -18.20 17.00
C ILE A 148 -14.34 -18.39 18.25
N ASN A 149 -14.92 -17.32 18.80
CA ASN A 149 -15.75 -17.41 20.01
C ASN A 149 -17.06 -18.14 19.76
N ALA A 150 -17.70 -17.95 18.61
CA ALA A 150 -18.87 -18.72 18.20
C ALA A 150 -18.55 -20.23 18.07
N GLY A 151 -17.30 -20.57 17.74
CA GLY A 151 -16.79 -21.94 17.70
C GLY A 151 -16.36 -22.50 19.07
N GLY A 152 -16.58 -21.79 20.17
CA GLY A 152 -16.24 -22.22 21.52
C GLY A 152 -14.86 -21.73 22.01
N GLY A 153 -14.28 -20.75 21.33
CA GLY A 153 -13.08 -20.04 21.80
C GLY A 153 -13.42 -18.95 22.81
N THR A 154 -12.39 -18.37 23.41
CA THR A 154 -12.51 -17.30 24.43
C THR A 154 -11.55 -16.14 24.13
N VAL A 155 -11.25 -15.88 22.84
CA VAL A 155 -10.36 -14.78 22.48
C VAL A 155 -11.03 -13.42 22.68
N THR A 156 -10.24 -12.41 22.98
CA THR A 156 -10.74 -11.04 23.10
C THR A 156 -11.33 -10.58 21.76
N VAL A 157 -12.59 -10.14 21.78
CA VAL A 157 -13.24 -9.59 20.58
C VAL A 157 -12.66 -8.21 20.31
N VAL A 158 -12.03 -8.04 19.16
CA VAL A 158 -11.64 -6.74 18.63
C VAL A 158 -12.70 -6.27 17.66
N GLY A 159 -13.10 -5.01 17.74
CA GLY A 159 -14.06 -4.41 16.79
C GLY A 159 -13.42 -4.09 15.44
N SER A 160 -14.07 -3.22 14.68
CA SER A 160 -13.43 -2.56 13.53
C SER A 160 -12.23 -1.77 14.01
N GLN A 161 -11.10 -1.92 13.31
CA GLN A 161 -9.84 -1.31 13.68
C GLN A 161 -9.47 -0.21 12.69
N HIS A 162 -8.79 0.81 13.22
CA HIS A 162 -8.24 1.92 12.45
C HIS A 162 -6.73 2.03 12.66
N PRO A 163 -5.96 1.01 12.23
CA PRO A 163 -4.53 0.96 12.47
C PRO A 163 -3.78 2.02 11.67
N PHE A 164 -2.66 2.46 12.22
CA PHE A 164 -1.67 3.22 11.47
C PHE A 164 -1.14 2.38 10.30
N THR A 165 -1.08 3.00 9.14
CA THR A 165 -0.63 2.36 7.89
C THR A 165 0.36 3.27 7.19
N GLN A 166 1.41 2.68 6.63
CA GLN A 166 2.38 3.36 5.79
C GLN A 166 2.65 2.55 4.53
N ALA A 167 2.96 3.23 3.44
CA ALA A 167 3.34 2.64 2.18
C ALA A 167 4.64 3.28 1.66
N LEU A 168 5.56 2.44 1.20
CA LEU A 168 6.78 2.85 0.50
C LEU A 168 6.80 2.14 -0.85
N GLY A 169 6.89 2.90 -1.91
CA GLY A 169 6.83 2.33 -3.24
C GLY A 169 7.13 3.30 -4.35
N GLY A 170 6.57 3.02 -5.52
CA GLY A 170 6.70 3.86 -6.68
C GLY A 170 6.02 3.28 -7.91
N GLY A 171 5.97 4.05 -8.97
CA GLY A 171 5.21 3.70 -10.14
C GLY A 171 5.80 4.20 -11.45
N LEU A 172 5.14 3.75 -12.51
CA LEU A 172 5.42 4.08 -13.91
C LEU A 172 4.14 4.42 -14.63
N ASP A 173 4.01 5.68 -15.05
CA ASP A 173 2.89 6.17 -15.84
C ASP A 173 3.35 6.44 -17.28
N LEU A 174 2.52 6.06 -18.26
CA LEU A 174 2.71 6.32 -19.69
C LEU A 174 1.76 7.42 -20.14
N SER A 175 2.27 8.58 -20.50
CA SER A 175 1.49 9.69 -21.04
C SER A 175 0.95 9.35 -22.43
N LEU A 176 -0.35 9.26 -22.58
CA LEU A 176 -1.04 9.04 -23.85
C LEU A 176 -1.21 10.36 -24.61
N ASN A 177 -1.57 11.40 -23.87
CA ASN A 177 -1.70 12.78 -24.38
C ASN A 177 -1.51 13.77 -23.22
N LYS A 178 -1.76 15.07 -23.46
CA LYS A 178 -1.60 16.11 -22.44
C LYS A 178 -2.61 16.00 -21.27
N HIS A 179 -3.71 15.27 -21.41
CA HIS A 179 -4.75 15.14 -20.40
C HIS A 179 -4.81 13.77 -19.73
N PHE A 180 -4.29 12.73 -20.39
CA PHE A 180 -4.38 11.36 -19.88
C PHE A 180 -3.06 10.63 -19.91
N ALA A 181 -2.83 9.85 -18.87
CA ALA A 181 -1.78 8.85 -18.80
C ALA A 181 -2.36 7.51 -18.35
N LEU A 182 -1.67 6.44 -18.67
CA LEU A 182 -1.97 5.10 -18.21
C LEU A 182 -0.94 4.74 -17.12
N ARG A 183 -1.40 4.46 -15.91
CA ARG A 183 -0.57 3.86 -14.86
C ARG A 183 -0.35 2.41 -15.20
N LEU A 184 0.86 2.09 -15.68
CA LEU A 184 1.23 0.74 -16.07
C LEU A 184 1.44 -0.15 -14.85
N ALA A 185 2.06 0.40 -13.83
CA ALA A 185 2.29 -0.26 -12.55
C ALA A 185 2.63 0.76 -11.47
N GLN A 186 2.10 0.56 -10.28
CA GLN A 186 2.61 1.09 -9.03
C GLN A 186 2.75 -0.07 -8.06
N MET A 187 3.86 -0.15 -7.36
CA MET A 187 4.18 -1.24 -6.44
C MET A 187 4.58 -0.66 -5.11
N ASP A 188 3.89 -1.08 -4.04
CA ASP A 188 4.11 -0.57 -2.70
C ASP A 188 4.29 -1.70 -1.71
N TRP A 189 5.26 -1.52 -0.85
CA TRP A 189 5.34 -2.25 0.40
C TRP A 189 4.51 -1.51 1.45
N VAL A 190 3.49 -2.19 1.97
CA VAL A 190 2.53 -1.63 2.92
C VAL A 190 2.75 -2.26 4.28
N LEU A 191 3.00 -1.43 5.29
CA LEU A 191 3.06 -1.83 6.69
C LEU A 191 1.81 -1.32 7.41
N THR A 192 1.06 -2.22 8.04
CA THR A 192 -0.11 -1.88 8.85
C THR A 192 0.04 -2.45 10.25
N ARG A 193 -0.29 -1.66 11.28
CA ARG A 193 -0.17 -2.04 12.68
C ARG A 193 -1.53 -2.43 13.27
N TYR A 194 -1.98 -3.65 13.00
CA TYR A 194 -3.21 -4.18 13.58
C TYR A 194 -3.03 -4.66 15.01
N THR A 195 -4.07 -4.50 15.84
CA THR A 195 -4.19 -5.26 17.09
C THR A 195 -4.65 -6.67 16.74
N ASN A 196 -3.78 -7.65 16.96
CA ASN A 196 -4.07 -9.04 16.65
C ASN A 196 -4.74 -9.71 17.86
N PRO A 197 -5.91 -10.37 17.70
CA PRO A 197 -6.59 -11.04 18.81
C PRO A 197 -5.93 -12.34 19.28
N ILE A 198 -4.90 -12.82 18.58
CA ILE A 198 -4.29 -14.13 18.81
C ILE A 198 -2.86 -14.01 19.34
N ASN A 199 -2.08 -13.05 18.86
CA ASN A 199 -0.71 -12.82 19.33
C ASN A 199 -0.37 -11.32 19.42
N ASP A 200 0.78 -10.99 20.01
CA ASP A 200 1.24 -9.60 20.20
C ASP A 200 1.98 -9.04 18.98
N THR A 201 2.03 -9.78 17.87
CA THR A 201 2.70 -9.33 16.66
C THR A 201 1.77 -8.45 15.83
N ASN A 202 1.96 -7.14 15.95
CA ASN A 202 1.04 -6.15 15.37
C ASN A 202 1.48 -5.62 14.00
N ASN A 203 2.76 -5.78 13.62
CA ASN A 203 3.27 -5.27 12.35
C ASN A 203 2.99 -6.26 11.22
N GLN A 204 2.16 -5.85 10.27
CA GLN A 204 1.80 -6.64 9.13
C GLN A 204 2.36 -6.04 7.85
N HIS A 205 3.10 -6.85 7.11
CA HIS A 205 3.74 -6.48 5.86
C HIS A 205 2.97 -7.05 4.67
N SER A 206 2.53 -6.19 3.81
CA SER A 206 1.76 -6.54 2.61
C SER A 206 2.41 -5.94 1.37
N PHE A 207 2.16 -6.55 0.23
CA PHE A 207 2.55 -6.02 -1.07
C PHE A 207 1.31 -5.53 -1.80
N ARG A 208 1.37 -4.32 -2.35
CA ARG A 208 0.28 -3.70 -3.11
C ARG A 208 0.73 -3.45 -4.55
N TYR A 209 -0.16 -3.74 -5.50
CA TYR A 209 -0.01 -3.40 -6.91
C TYR A 209 -1.22 -2.59 -7.36
N LEU A 210 -0.98 -1.50 -8.09
CA LEU A 210 -2.02 -0.68 -8.69
C LEU A 210 -1.76 -0.51 -10.19
N ALA A 211 -2.86 -0.45 -10.96
CA ALA A 211 -2.86 -0.08 -12.36
C ALA A 211 -4.12 0.71 -12.67
N GLY A 212 -4.03 1.72 -13.54
CA GLY A 212 -5.18 2.57 -13.76
C GLY A 212 -4.99 3.67 -14.79
N VAL A 213 -5.87 4.65 -14.74
CA VAL A 213 -5.86 5.81 -15.62
C VAL A 213 -5.64 7.07 -14.80
N VAL A 214 -4.74 7.91 -15.26
CA VAL A 214 -4.41 9.21 -14.65
C VAL A 214 -4.94 10.33 -15.53
N TRP A 215 -5.72 11.20 -14.93
CA TRP A 215 -6.20 12.43 -15.55
C TRP A 215 -5.36 13.61 -15.08
N LYS A 216 -4.80 14.34 -16.05
CA LYS A 216 -3.92 15.49 -15.87
C LYS A 216 -4.71 16.78 -16.03
N ILE A 217 -4.70 17.64 -15.00
CA ILE A 217 -5.46 18.89 -14.95
C ILE A 217 -4.50 20.07 -14.85
N GLY A 218 -4.68 21.07 -15.69
CA GLY A 218 -3.84 22.28 -15.71
C GLY A 218 -2.54 22.13 -16.51
N ALA A 219 -2.46 21.18 -17.45
CA ALA A 219 -1.45 21.16 -18.49
C ALA A 219 -1.73 22.34 -19.47
N GLN A 220 -0.81 23.30 -19.53
CA GLN A 220 -0.84 24.43 -20.48
C GLN A 220 -0.08 24.08 -21.75
#